data_110177e969cab5dcf6a942280f112750
#
_entry.id   110177e969cab5dcf6a942280f112750
#
_cell.length_a   1.000
_cell.length_b   1.000
_cell.length_c   1.000
_cell.angle_alpha   90.00
_cell.angle_beta   90.00
_cell.angle_gamma   90.00
#
_symmetry.space_group_name_H-M   'P 1'
#
loop_
_entity.id
_entity.type
_entity.pdbx_description
1 polymer ?
#
loop_
_entity_poly.entity_id
_entity_poly.type
_entity_poly.pdbx_seq_one_letter_code
_entity_poly.pdbx_strand_id
1 'polypeptide(L)' 'MEKYYRHFKGNIYKVLHIAKHSETLEDMVVYQAMYGDKSIWVRPKAMFEESIERDGKVIRRFEPISEEEAEKVINII' A
#
# COMPACT_ATOMS: atom_id res chain seq x y z
N MET A 1 10.97 2.85 1.87
CA MET A 1 9.65 2.47 2.39
C MET A 1 9.56 0.96 2.58
N GLU A 2 8.61 0.51 3.38
CA GLU A 2 8.45 -0.91 3.63
C GLU A 2 8.00 -1.67 2.38
N LYS A 3 8.13 -2.98 2.42
CA LYS A 3 7.74 -3.86 1.31
C LYS A 3 6.24 -4.14 1.31
N TYR A 4 5.64 -4.33 2.49
CA TYR A 4 4.23 -4.68 2.63
C TYR A 4 3.47 -3.66 3.44
N TYR A 5 2.21 -3.45 3.04
CA TYR A 5 1.30 -2.53 3.69
C TYR A 5 -0.08 -3.17 3.82
N ARG A 6 -0.79 -2.82 4.89
CA ARG A 6 -2.20 -3.16 5.05
C ARG A 6 -3.03 -1.91 4.80
N HIS A 7 -3.95 -2.00 3.84
CA HIS A 7 -4.93 -0.95 3.62
C HIS A 7 -5.90 -0.91 4.79
N PHE A 8 -6.44 0.27 5.13
CA PHE A 8 -7.34 0.41 6.27
C PHE A 8 -8.57 -0.50 6.19
N LYS A 9 -8.94 -0.96 5.00
CA LYS A 9 -10.01 -1.93 4.79
C LYS A 9 -9.58 -3.39 5.00
N GLY A 10 -8.31 -3.63 5.32
CA GLY A 10 -7.79 -4.93 5.71
C GLY A 10 -6.95 -5.68 4.69
N ASN A 11 -7.00 -5.29 3.42
CA ASN A 11 -6.28 -6.00 2.37
C ASN A 11 -4.78 -5.68 2.37
N ILE A 12 -3.98 -6.66 1.96
CA ILE A 12 -2.52 -6.55 1.92
C ILE A 12 -2.06 -6.17 0.52
N TYR A 13 -1.07 -5.26 0.47
CA TYR A 13 -0.43 -4.81 -0.76
C TYR A 13 1.07 -4.88 -0.62
N LYS A 14 1.73 -5.19 -1.74
CA LYS A 14 3.19 -5.25 -1.83
C LYS A 14 3.68 -4.09 -2.68
N VAL A 15 4.61 -3.30 -2.13
CA VAL A 15 5.26 -2.24 -2.90
C VAL A 15 6.32 -2.86 -3.80
N LEU A 16 6.22 -2.58 -5.08
CA LEU A 16 7.14 -3.13 -6.08
C LEU A 16 8.25 -2.13 -6.42
N HIS A 17 7.88 -0.88 -6.64
CA HIS A 17 8.82 0.17 -7.07
C HIS A 17 8.35 1.54 -6.61
N ILE A 18 9.31 2.46 -6.51
CA ILE A 18 9.04 3.89 -6.47
C ILE A 18 9.52 4.44 -7.82
N ALA A 19 8.61 5.01 -8.59
CA ALA A 19 8.87 5.52 -9.92
C ALA A 19 8.61 7.01 -10.00
N LYS A 20 9.04 7.65 -11.06
CA LYS A 20 8.75 9.07 -11.32
C LYS A 20 7.60 9.20 -12.30
N HIS A 21 6.70 10.12 -12.03
CA HIS A 21 5.69 10.52 -13.02
C HIS A 21 6.42 11.25 -14.14
N SER A 22 6.23 10.83 -15.39
CA SER A 22 7.01 11.34 -16.51
C SER A 22 6.79 12.84 -16.78
N GLU A 23 5.65 13.39 -16.41
CA GLU A 23 5.32 14.80 -16.64
C GLU A 23 5.58 15.67 -15.42
N THR A 24 5.14 15.24 -14.25
CA THR A 24 5.22 16.05 -13.02
C THR A 24 6.49 15.81 -12.22
N LEU A 25 7.18 14.70 -12.48
CA LEU A 25 8.36 14.25 -11.75
C LEU A 25 8.08 13.91 -10.28
N GLU A 26 6.82 13.81 -9.88
CA GLU A 26 6.50 13.40 -8.52
C GLU A 26 6.76 11.89 -8.34
N ASP A 27 7.05 11.51 -7.10
CA ASP A 27 7.26 10.09 -6.78
C ASP A 27 5.93 9.34 -6.81
N MET A 28 5.94 8.19 -7.48
CA MET A 28 4.78 7.30 -7.61
C MET A 28 5.11 5.96 -6.97
N VAL A 29 4.18 5.43 -6.19
CA VAL A 29 4.31 4.08 -5.64
C VAL A 29 3.65 3.11 -6.61
N VAL A 30 4.41 2.12 -7.06
CA VAL A 30 3.90 1.00 -7.87
C VAL A 30 3.71 -0.17 -6.91
N TYR A 31 2.50 -0.65 -6.76
CA TYR A 31 2.18 -1.66 -5.76
C TYR A 31 1.20 -2.69 -6.30
N GLN A 32 1.20 -3.86 -5.70
CA GLN A 32 0.41 -5.00 -6.17
C GLN A 32 -0.53 -5.49 -5.07
N ALA A 33 -1.78 -5.71 -5.41
CA ALA A 33 -2.73 -6.37 -4.52
C ALA A 33 -2.29 -7.81 -4.31
N MET A 34 -2.25 -8.26 -3.05
CA MET A 34 -1.89 -9.62 -2.71
C MET A 34 -3.15 -10.49 -2.53
N TYR A 35 -4.21 -10.14 -3.24
CA TYR A 35 -5.49 -10.84 -3.23
C TYR A 35 -6.16 -10.68 -4.61
N GLY A 36 -7.22 -11.43 -4.84
CA GLY A 36 -7.99 -11.36 -6.08
C GLY A 36 -7.12 -11.67 -7.30
N ASP A 37 -7.22 -10.84 -8.32
CA ASP A 37 -6.46 -11.00 -9.56
C ASP A 37 -5.02 -10.49 -9.47
N LYS A 38 -4.61 -10.01 -8.31
CA LYS A 38 -3.27 -9.47 -8.04
C LYS A 38 -2.88 -8.35 -8.99
N SER A 39 -3.82 -7.47 -9.24
CA SER A 39 -3.58 -6.29 -10.09
C SER A 39 -2.48 -5.40 -9.54
N ILE A 40 -1.75 -4.78 -10.45
CA ILE A 40 -0.70 -3.82 -10.13
C ILE A 40 -1.26 -2.42 -10.34
N TRP A 41 -1.06 -1.56 -9.34
CA TRP A 41 -1.60 -0.21 -9.29
C TRP A 41 -0.47 0.81 -9.12
N VAL A 42 -0.77 2.04 -9.45
CA VAL A 42 0.13 3.17 -9.23
C VAL A 42 -0.62 4.30 -8.55
N ARG A 43 0.04 4.95 -7.58
CA ARG A 43 -0.55 6.06 -6.81
C ARG A 43 0.56 7.04 -6.46
N PRO A 44 0.30 8.37 -6.50
CA PRO A 44 1.28 9.32 -5.98
C PRO A 44 1.70 8.96 -4.56
N LYS A 45 3.01 9.02 -4.30
CA LYS A 45 3.57 8.65 -2.99
C LYS A 45 2.92 9.44 -1.85
N ALA A 46 2.67 10.73 -2.05
CA ALA A 46 2.01 11.57 -1.05
C ALA A 46 0.62 11.06 -0.70
N MET A 47 -0.13 10.56 -1.70
CA MET A 47 -1.46 9.99 -1.48
C MET A 47 -1.38 8.61 -0.85
N PHE A 48 -0.34 7.83 -1.19
CA PHE A 48 -0.13 6.50 -0.60
C PHE A 48 0.15 6.62 0.90
N GLU A 49 0.88 7.65 1.29
CA GLU A 49 1.29 7.87 2.69
C GLU A 49 0.31 8.73 3.49
N GLU A 50 -0.77 9.20 2.88
CA GLU A 50 -1.71 10.08 3.57
C GLU A 50 -2.47 9.37 4.69
N SER A 51 -2.85 10.16 5.68
CA SER A 51 -3.73 9.72 6.74
C SER A 51 -5.18 10.08 6.39
N ILE A 52 -6.09 9.29 6.91
CA ILE A 52 -7.53 9.52 6.76
C ILE A 52 -8.16 9.60 8.15
N GLU A 53 -9.30 10.25 8.24
CA GLU A 53 -10.08 10.26 9.47
C GLU A 53 -11.20 9.24 9.35
N ARG A 54 -11.30 8.37 10.35
CA ARG A 54 -12.34 7.34 10.39
C ARG A 54 -12.77 7.14 11.84
N ASP A 55 -14.08 7.22 12.09
CA ASP A 55 -14.67 7.04 13.42
C ASP A 55 -13.99 7.94 14.47
N GLY A 56 -13.69 9.18 14.11
CA GLY A 56 -13.08 10.15 14.99
C GLY A 56 -11.58 9.95 15.23
N LYS A 57 -10.95 8.99 14.52
CA LYS A 57 -9.53 8.71 14.64
C LYS A 57 -8.81 8.98 13.33
N VAL A 58 -7.56 9.46 13.45
CA VAL A 58 -6.68 9.64 12.31
C VAL A 58 -5.87 8.35 12.16
N ILE A 59 -6.02 7.68 11.01
CA ILE A 59 -5.30 6.45 10.70
C ILE A 59 -4.64 6.58 9.35
N ARG A 60 -3.61 5.78 9.09
CA ARG A 60 -2.97 5.75 7.78
C ARG A 60 -3.83 4.96 6.79
N ARG A 61 -3.94 5.46 5.56
CA ARG A 61 -4.62 4.73 4.49
C ARG A 61 -3.95 3.38 4.24
N PHE A 62 -2.60 3.37 4.20
CA PHE A 62 -1.79 2.17 4.10
C PHE A 62 -0.84 2.13 5.30
N GLU A 63 -0.96 1.12 6.13
CA GLU A 63 -0.12 0.92 7.30
C GLU A 63 1.01 -0.04 6.98
N PRO A 64 2.28 0.34 7.27
CA PRO A 64 3.39 -0.58 7.05
C PRO A 64 3.29 -1.78 7.99
N ILE A 65 3.55 -2.96 7.47
CA ILE A 65 3.56 -4.19 8.24
C ILE A 65 4.83 -4.98 7.92
N SER A 66 5.20 -5.89 8.81
CA SER A 66 6.36 -6.75 8.59
C SER A 66 6.06 -7.78 7.51
N GLU A 67 7.11 -8.27 6.86
CA GLU A 67 6.99 -9.33 5.87
C GLU A 67 6.38 -10.59 6.50
N GLU A 68 6.78 -10.91 7.73
CA GLU A 68 6.24 -12.04 8.47
C GLU A 68 4.73 -11.91 8.69
N GLU A 69 4.28 -10.75 9.11
CA GLU A 69 2.85 -10.48 9.32
C GLU A 69 2.08 -10.57 8.01
N ALA A 70 2.63 -10.00 6.93
CA ALA A 70 2.01 -10.06 5.61
C ALA A 70 1.87 -11.50 5.13
N GLU A 71 2.90 -12.32 5.28
CA GLU A 71 2.89 -13.72 4.86
C GLU A 71 1.85 -14.54 5.60
N LYS A 72 1.64 -14.26 6.89
CA LYS A 72 0.59 -14.94 7.67
C LYS A 72 -0.80 -14.70 7.09
N VAL A 73 -1.07 -13.46 6.67
CA VAL A 73 -2.37 -13.12 6.09
C VAL A 73 -2.51 -13.71 4.69
N ILE A 74 -1.47 -13.60 3.87
CA ILE A 74 -1.48 -14.09 2.49
C ILE A 74 -1.62 -15.61 2.45
N ASN A 75 -0.95 -16.34 3.34
CA ASN A 75 -0.91 -17.80 3.35
C ASN A 75 -2.12 -18.46 3.98
N ILE A 76 -2.99 -17.70 4.64
CA ILE A 76 -4.24 -18.23 5.22
C ILE A 76 -5.26 -18.51 4.12
N ILE A 77 -5.10 -17.91 2.99
CA ILE A 77 -6.03 -18.07 1.87
C ILE A 77 -5.53 -19.24 0.96
#